data_f1216b258d7fd1bef0cd5cebd88d472c
#
_entry.id   f1216b258d7fd1bef0cd5cebd88d472c
#
_cell.length_a   1.000
_cell.length_b   1.000
_cell.length_c   1.000
_cell.angle_alpha   90.00
_cell.angle_beta   90.00
_cell.angle_gamma   90.00
#
_symmetry.space_group_name_H-M   'P 1'
#
loop_
_entity.id
_entity.type
_entity.pdbx_description
1 polymer ?
#
loop_
_entity_poly.entity_id
_entity_poly.type
_entity_poly.pdbx_seq_one_letter_code
_entity_poly.pdbx_strand_id
1 'polypeptide(L)'
;MEKTTPKPKPFVDLSDEQVHWDLSESLSYSQYLNLDKLLDAQHPLSYQHDEMLFIVIHQVSELWMKLCLHELTATVDCVRRDDLGPTFKMLARVSTIQQQLLQSWDVLATITPYDYSAFRNTLGKSSGFQSPQYRMLEFLIGNKNADTIKVFRGDRPTYELLERALRAPSLYDEVLRLLSRRGFDLPPEAIDRDFALPYQASKQVAAAWLSVYHNSVKEWDLYELAERLVDLDYKFQLWRFAHVKTVERIIGYKRGTGGTGGVSYLTKALELKFFPELWTVRTSM
;
A
#
# COMPACT_ATOMS: atom_id res chain seq x y z
N MET A 1 48.72 33.71 35.07
CA MET A 1 48.60 32.88 33.89
C MET A 1 47.48 31.85 34.13
N GLU A 2 46.28 32.16 33.69
CA GLU A 2 45.16 31.22 33.76
C GLU A 2 45.40 30.06 32.76
N LYS A 3 45.48 28.86 33.26
CA LYS A 3 45.53 27.66 32.42
C LYS A 3 44.12 27.44 31.79
N THR A 4 43.92 27.91 30.58
CA THR A 4 42.75 27.54 29.79
C THR A 4 42.80 26.07 29.50
N THR A 5 41.96 25.28 30.16
CA THR A 5 41.73 23.88 29.82
C THR A 5 41.18 23.80 28.38
N PRO A 6 41.79 23.02 27.49
CA PRO A 6 41.30 22.94 26.13
C PRO A 6 39.86 22.41 26.13
N LYS A 7 38.93 23.08 25.41
CA LYS A 7 37.57 22.59 25.24
C LYS A 7 37.60 21.22 24.56
N PRO A 8 36.84 20.25 25.01
CA PRO A 8 36.80 18.96 24.36
C PRO A 8 36.36 19.16 22.90
N LYS A 9 37.10 18.55 21.96
CA LYS A 9 36.75 18.57 20.52
C LYS A 9 35.48 17.75 20.31
N PRO A 10 34.56 18.20 19.44
CA PRO A 10 33.38 17.40 19.07
C PRO A 10 33.81 16.09 18.40
N PHE A 11 32.98 15.03 18.50
CA PHE A 11 33.26 13.73 17.90
C PHE A 11 33.39 13.82 16.37
N VAL A 12 32.59 14.71 15.75
CA VAL A 12 32.69 15.07 14.32
C VAL A 12 33.09 16.54 14.24
N ASP A 13 34.25 16.81 13.63
CA ASP A 13 34.71 18.19 13.38
C ASP A 13 34.14 18.64 12.02
N LEU A 14 33.40 19.75 12.02
CA LEU A 14 32.81 20.33 10.82
C LEU A 14 33.60 21.52 10.26
N SER A 15 34.79 21.79 10.80
CA SER A 15 35.59 22.98 10.40
C SER A 15 36.03 22.96 8.93
N ASP A 16 36.21 21.75 8.38
CA ASP A 16 36.61 21.52 6.97
C ASP A 16 35.42 21.30 6.03
N GLU A 17 34.18 21.31 6.56
CA GLU A 17 32.96 21.07 5.79
C GLU A 17 32.38 22.40 5.27
N GLN A 18 31.83 22.37 4.05
CA GLN A 18 31.16 23.53 3.44
C GLN A 18 29.69 23.61 3.87
N VAL A 19 29.43 23.59 5.15
CA VAL A 19 28.05 23.66 5.69
C VAL A 19 27.47 25.05 5.49
N HIS A 20 26.28 25.10 4.90
CA HIS A 20 25.51 26.35 4.81
C HIS A 20 24.81 26.65 6.14
N TRP A 21 25.37 27.53 6.94
CA TRP A 21 24.87 27.89 8.29
C TRP A 21 23.73 28.91 8.26
N ASP A 22 23.66 29.74 7.23
CA ASP A 22 22.61 30.73 7.05
C ASP A 22 21.65 30.26 5.94
N LEU A 23 20.40 30.01 6.34
CA LEU A 23 19.31 29.57 5.44
C LEU A 23 18.21 30.64 5.33
N SER A 24 18.45 31.89 5.76
CA SER A 24 17.46 32.97 5.80
C SER A 24 16.86 33.30 4.46
N GLU A 25 17.66 33.19 3.38
CA GLU A 25 17.24 33.42 1.98
C GLU A 25 17.05 32.11 1.16
N SER A 26 17.09 30.96 1.84
CA SER A 26 17.07 29.63 1.18
C SER A 26 15.99 28.74 1.76
N LEU A 27 15.49 27.81 0.94
CA LEU A 27 14.52 26.81 1.37
C LEU A 27 15.18 25.85 2.37
N SER A 28 14.72 25.85 3.62
CA SER A 28 15.19 24.92 4.64
C SER A 28 14.58 23.52 4.47
N TYR A 29 15.23 22.51 5.06
CA TYR A 29 14.73 21.13 5.11
C TYR A 29 13.31 21.05 5.68
N SER A 30 13.04 21.73 6.78
CA SER A 30 11.74 21.75 7.44
C SER A 30 10.66 22.40 6.57
N GLN A 31 10.98 23.49 5.87
CA GLN A 31 10.07 24.16 4.94
C GLN A 31 9.74 23.29 3.72
N TYR A 32 10.77 22.65 3.13
CA TYR A 32 10.57 21.76 1.99
C TYR A 32 9.63 20.58 2.31
N LEU A 33 9.80 19.99 3.48
CA LEU A 33 9.01 18.84 3.93
C LEU A 33 7.71 19.22 4.64
N ASN A 34 7.44 20.51 4.89
CA ASN A 34 6.32 20.98 5.72
C ASN A 34 6.27 20.27 7.09
N LEU A 35 7.44 20.14 7.76
CA LEU A 35 7.54 19.37 8.99
C LEU A 35 6.75 19.98 10.15
N ASP A 36 6.57 21.30 10.17
CA ASP A 36 5.71 22.02 11.12
C ASP A 36 4.29 21.45 11.11
N LYS A 37 3.70 21.23 9.93
CA LYS A 37 2.36 20.68 9.78
C LYS A 37 2.33 19.16 10.03
N LEU A 38 3.33 18.45 9.53
CA LEU A 38 3.38 16.99 9.65
C LEU A 38 3.56 16.56 11.10
N LEU A 39 4.45 17.22 11.86
CA LEU A 39 4.76 16.88 13.24
C LEU A 39 3.78 17.49 14.26
N ASP A 40 2.88 18.38 13.81
CA ASP A 40 1.77 18.91 14.62
C ASP A 40 0.44 18.20 14.33
N ALA A 41 0.43 17.16 13.47
CA ALA A 41 -0.79 16.47 13.10
C ALA A 41 -1.20 15.32 14.05
N GLN A 42 -0.50 15.14 15.16
CA GLN A 42 -0.78 14.10 16.15
C GLN A 42 -1.53 14.67 17.35
N HIS A 43 -2.84 14.42 17.43
CA HIS A 43 -3.70 14.94 18.50
C HIS A 43 -4.36 13.78 19.27
N PRO A 44 -3.70 13.21 20.31
CA PRO A 44 -4.31 12.21 21.16
C PRO A 44 -5.58 12.73 21.85
N LEU A 45 -6.60 11.88 21.94
CA LEU A 45 -7.88 12.17 22.59
C LEU A 45 -7.92 11.74 24.04
N SER A 46 -6.90 11.02 24.51
CA SER A 46 -6.73 10.56 25.89
C SER A 46 -5.35 10.92 26.42
N TYR A 47 -5.12 10.65 27.70
CA TYR A 47 -3.80 10.81 28.36
C TYR A 47 -2.97 9.52 28.29
N GLN A 48 -3.40 8.51 27.52
CA GLN A 48 -2.69 7.23 27.46
C GLN A 48 -1.47 7.35 26.54
N HIS A 49 -0.31 6.92 27.03
CA HIS A 49 0.97 7.04 26.33
C HIS A 49 0.93 6.40 24.93
N ASP A 50 0.37 5.20 24.81
CA ASP A 50 0.40 4.40 23.60
C ASP A 50 -0.58 4.89 22.51
N GLU A 51 -1.48 5.84 22.83
CA GLU A 51 -2.32 6.46 21.80
C GLU A 51 -1.49 7.23 20.77
N MET A 52 -0.39 7.85 21.17
CA MET A 52 0.54 8.52 20.25
C MET A 52 1.15 7.51 19.28
N LEU A 53 1.63 6.36 19.76
CA LEU A 53 2.15 5.28 18.91
C LEU A 53 1.08 4.83 17.91
N PHE A 54 -0.16 4.62 18.37
CA PHE A 54 -1.27 4.22 17.52
C PHE A 54 -1.52 5.24 16.39
N ILE A 55 -1.56 6.53 16.70
CA ILE A 55 -1.74 7.61 15.72
C ILE A 55 -0.59 7.62 14.71
N VAL A 56 0.65 7.67 15.18
CA VAL A 56 1.84 7.80 14.31
C VAL A 56 1.94 6.62 13.34
N ILE A 57 1.75 5.38 13.80
CA ILE A 57 1.82 4.19 12.93
C ILE A 57 0.75 4.23 11.82
N HIS A 58 -0.46 4.70 12.13
CA HIS A 58 -1.50 4.84 11.11
C HIS A 58 -1.19 5.96 10.13
N GLN A 59 -0.69 7.12 10.60
CA GLN A 59 -0.27 8.22 9.71
C GLN A 59 0.89 7.81 8.80
N VAL A 60 1.90 7.11 9.33
CA VAL A 60 3.01 6.58 8.52
C VAL A 60 2.51 5.59 7.47
N SER A 61 1.56 4.72 7.84
CA SER A 61 0.94 3.78 6.89
C SER A 61 0.20 4.52 5.78
N GLU A 62 -0.54 5.58 6.10
CA GLU A 62 -1.23 6.42 5.10
C GLU A 62 -0.23 7.14 4.16
N LEU A 63 0.92 7.61 4.67
CA LEU A 63 1.98 8.21 3.85
C LEU A 63 2.62 7.19 2.91
N TRP A 64 2.88 5.96 3.37
CA TRP A 64 3.36 4.87 2.52
C TRP A 64 2.33 4.47 1.46
N MET A 65 1.04 4.40 1.82
CA MET A 65 -0.04 4.13 0.85
C MET A 65 -0.14 5.24 -0.19
N LYS A 66 0.03 6.51 0.19
CA LYS A 66 0.09 7.63 -0.75
C LYS A 66 1.20 7.46 -1.78
N LEU A 67 2.39 7.05 -1.34
CA LEU A 67 3.51 6.80 -2.26
C LEU A 67 3.26 5.56 -3.14
N CYS A 68 2.67 4.48 -2.59
CA CYS A 68 2.24 3.34 -3.40
C CYS A 68 1.26 3.74 -4.50
N LEU A 69 0.25 4.55 -4.18
CA LEU A 69 -0.72 5.05 -5.16
C LEU A 69 -0.06 5.87 -6.26
N HIS A 70 0.89 6.72 -5.90
CA HIS A 70 1.67 7.52 -6.86
C HIS A 70 2.42 6.63 -7.86
N GLU A 71 3.18 5.65 -7.37
CA GLU A 71 3.97 4.74 -8.20
C GLU A 71 3.07 3.81 -9.05
N LEU A 72 2.02 3.26 -8.46
CA LEU A 72 1.11 2.34 -9.18
C LEU A 72 0.27 3.06 -10.24
N THR A 73 -0.13 4.32 -10.01
CA THR A 73 -0.82 5.11 -11.04
C THR A 73 0.08 5.33 -12.23
N ALA A 74 1.34 5.74 -12.00
CA ALA A 74 2.33 5.87 -13.07
C ALA A 74 2.63 4.53 -13.76
N THR A 75 2.66 3.42 -13.01
CA THR A 75 2.81 2.06 -13.54
C THR A 75 1.70 1.73 -14.52
N VAL A 76 0.43 1.98 -14.17
CA VAL A 76 -0.73 1.76 -15.05
C VAL A 76 -0.58 2.54 -16.36
N ASP A 77 -0.15 3.81 -16.29
CA ASP A 77 0.04 4.64 -17.49
C ASP A 77 1.19 4.13 -18.38
N CYS A 78 2.26 3.59 -17.79
CA CYS A 78 3.34 2.95 -18.54
C CYS A 78 2.87 1.66 -19.24
N VAL A 79 2.13 0.80 -18.52
CA VAL A 79 1.55 -0.43 -19.09
C VAL A 79 0.60 -0.12 -20.27
N ARG A 80 -0.21 0.94 -20.15
CA ARG A 80 -1.07 1.41 -21.26
C ARG A 80 -0.28 1.77 -22.52
N ARG A 81 0.89 2.37 -22.35
CA ARG A 81 1.78 2.79 -23.45
C ARG A 81 2.74 1.71 -23.90
N ASP A 82 2.67 0.50 -23.31
CA ASP A 82 3.62 -0.59 -23.56
C ASP A 82 5.08 -0.21 -23.23
N ASP A 83 5.28 0.63 -22.20
CA ASP A 83 6.58 1.08 -21.71
C ASP A 83 6.93 0.36 -20.41
N LEU A 84 7.48 -0.86 -20.51
CA LEU A 84 7.71 -1.72 -19.36
C LEU A 84 9.00 -1.42 -18.59
N GLY A 85 9.98 -0.73 -19.20
CA GLY A 85 11.22 -0.40 -18.51
C GLY A 85 11.02 0.39 -17.21
N PRO A 86 10.36 1.58 -17.23
CA PRO A 86 10.01 2.31 -16.02
C PRO A 86 9.07 1.54 -15.08
N THR A 87 8.17 0.71 -15.64
CA THR A 87 7.22 -0.13 -14.89
C THR A 87 7.94 -1.02 -13.87
N PHE A 88 9.02 -1.70 -14.28
CA PHE A 88 9.77 -2.58 -13.38
C PHE A 88 10.39 -1.83 -12.20
N LYS A 89 10.94 -0.65 -12.46
CA LYS A 89 11.49 0.21 -11.40
C LYS A 89 10.42 0.64 -10.40
N MET A 90 9.24 1.05 -10.87
CA MET A 90 8.14 1.48 -10.02
C MET A 90 7.57 0.32 -9.20
N LEU A 91 7.36 -0.86 -9.80
CA LEU A 91 6.90 -2.06 -9.09
C LEU A 91 7.91 -2.53 -8.04
N ALA A 92 9.22 -2.49 -8.34
CA ALA A 92 10.26 -2.79 -7.36
C ALA A 92 10.22 -1.82 -6.17
N ARG A 93 9.96 -0.52 -6.41
CA ARG A 93 9.79 0.47 -5.35
C ARG A 93 8.54 0.19 -4.52
N VAL A 94 7.40 -0.10 -5.15
CA VAL A 94 6.16 -0.48 -4.45
C VAL A 94 6.40 -1.69 -3.57
N SER A 95 7.11 -2.70 -4.07
CA SER A 95 7.49 -3.89 -3.30
C SER A 95 8.31 -3.54 -2.04
N THR A 96 9.21 -2.55 -2.14
CA THR A 96 10.00 -2.06 -0.99
C THR A 96 9.13 -1.27 -0.01
N ILE A 97 8.20 -0.44 -0.51
CA ILE A 97 7.25 0.29 0.35
C ILE A 97 6.34 -0.68 1.11
N GLN A 98 5.86 -1.74 0.44
CA GLN A 98 5.07 -2.79 1.10
C GLN A 98 5.82 -3.47 2.25
N GLN A 99 7.14 -3.60 2.14
CA GLN A 99 7.96 -4.11 3.24
C GLN A 99 7.94 -3.16 4.46
N GLN A 100 7.93 -1.84 4.25
CA GLN A 100 7.80 -0.86 5.33
C GLN A 100 6.40 -0.91 5.97
N LEU A 101 5.36 -1.06 5.15
CA LEU A 101 4.00 -1.29 5.64
C LEU A 101 3.89 -2.58 6.47
N LEU A 102 4.56 -3.65 6.05
CA LEU A 102 4.61 -4.90 6.81
C LEU A 102 5.32 -4.72 8.16
N GLN A 103 6.48 -4.06 8.18
CA GLN A 103 7.24 -3.80 9.40
C GLN A 103 6.51 -2.87 10.38
N SER A 104 5.63 -2.00 9.90
CA SER A 104 4.80 -1.15 10.76
C SER A 104 3.92 -1.95 11.73
N TRP A 105 3.52 -3.18 11.35
CA TRP A 105 2.79 -4.07 12.25
C TRP A 105 3.61 -4.54 13.44
N ASP A 106 4.92 -4.72 13.29
CA ASP A 106 5.80 -5.13 14.40
C ASP A 106 5.84 -4.04 15.48
N VAL A 107 5.89 -2.77 15.06
CA VAL A 107 5.82 -1.64 16.00
C VAL A 107 4.44 -1.56 16.66
N LEU A 108 3.35 -1.65 15.87
CA LEU A 108 1.99 -1.61 16.43
C LEU A 108 1.72 -2.77 17.38
N ALA A 109 2.27 -3.97 17.13
CA ALA A 109 2.13 -5.15 17.95
C ALA A 109 2.80 -5.03 19.34
N THR A 110 3.58 -3.98 19.59
CA THR A 110 4.12 -3.68 20.94
C THR A 110 3.05 -3.16 21.89
N ILE A 111 1.93 -2.63 21.38
CA ILE A 111 0.79 -2.22 22.21
C ILE A 111 0.20 -3.47 22.88
N THR A 112 0.09 -3.44 24.21
CA THR A 112 -0.54 -4.53 24.95
C THR A 112 -2.07 -4.44 24.89
N PRO A 113 -2.81 -5.56 25.12
CA PRO A 113 -4.27 -5.50 25.24
C PRO A 113 -4.77 -4.55 26.34
N TYR A 114 -4.00 -4.40 27.42
CA TYR A 114 -4.31 -3.48 28.52
C TYR A 114 -4.23 -2.03 28.03
N ASP A 115 -3.10 -1.63 27.44
CA ASP A 115 -2.85 -0.26 26.98
C ASP A 115 -3.85 0.13 25.90
N TYR A 116 -4.09 -0.75 24.91
CA TYR A 116 -5.11 -0.50 23.88
C TYR A 116 -6.51 -0.33 24.46
N SER A 117 -6.90 -1.15 25.45
CA SER A 117 -8.23 -1.04 26.08
C SER A 117 -8.44 0.27 26.79
N ALA A 118 -7.38 0.89 27.29
CA ALA A 118 -7.43 2.13 28.04
C ALA A 118 -7.84 3.36 27.16
N PHE A 119 -7.51 3.36 25.86
CA PHE A 119 -7.93 4.44 24.97
C PHE A 119 -8.92 4.00 23.87
N ARG A 120 -9.17 2.71 23.69
CA ARG A 120 -10.04 2.18 22.62
C ARG A 120 -11.39 2.88 22.52
N ASN A 121 -12.00 3.24 23.64
CA ASN A 121 -13.32 3.87 23.66
C ASN A 121 -13.30 5.29 23.10
N THR A 122 -12.16 6.00 23.13
CA THR A 122 -12.02 7.35 22.56
C THR A 122 -12.06 7.31 21.03
N LEU A 123 -11.72 6.18 20.40
CA LEU A 123 -11.76 6.01 18.95
C LEU A 123 -13.19 6.01 18.38
N GLY A 124 -14.20 5.79 19.23
CA GLY A 124 -15.60 5.76 18.80
C GLY A 124 -15.85 4.74 17.69
N LYS A 125 -16.26 5.20 16.51
CA LYS A 125 -16.47 4.37 15.30
C LYS A 125 -15.31 4.46 14.30
N SER A 126 -14.23 5.15 14.62
CA SER A 126 -13.05 5.26 13.75
C SER A 126 -12.39 3.90 13.55
N SER A 127 -12.01 3.59 12.31
CA SER A 127 -11.44 2.30 11.93
C SER A 127 -10.64 2.41 10.64
N GLY A 128 -9.55 1.64 10.51
CA GLY A 128 -8.79 1.49 9.27
C GLY A 128 -9.63 1.01 8.07
N PHE A 129 -10.79 0.39 8.32
CA PHE A 129 -11.77 0.08 7.26
C PHE A 129 -12.20 1.33 6.48
N GLN A 130 -12.12 2.51 7.09
CA GLN A 130 -12.49 3.81 6.54
C GLN A 130 -11.32 4.55 5.88
N SER A 131 -10.17 3.90 5.63
CA SER A 131 -9.07 4.53 4.87
C SER A 131 -9.43 4.64 3.40
N PRO A 132 -9.57 5.86 2.84
CA PRO A 132 -9.83 6.04 1.41
C PRO A 132 -8.66 5.58 0.56
N GLN A 133 -7.41 5.80 0.99
CA GLN A 133 -6.21 5.41 0.26
C GLN A 133 -6.08 3.88 0.15
N TYR A 134 -6.41 3.16 1.24
CA TYR A 134 -6.44 1.71 1.18
C TYR A 134 -7.49 1.20 0.18
N ARG A 135 -8.69 1.80 0.13
CA ARG A 135 -9.71 1.44 -0.88
C ARG A 135 -9.22 1.75 -2.30
N MET A 136 -8.61 2.91 -2.51
CA MET A 136 -8.02 3.26 -3.83
C MET A 136 -6.95 2.26 -4.25
N LEU A 137 -6.06 1.82 -3.35
CA LEU A 137 -5.06 0.79 -3.63
C LEU A 137 -5.73 -0.53 -4.04
N GLU A 138 -6.72 -0.99 -3.26
CA GLU A 138 -7.45 -2.22 -3.60
C GLU A 138 -8.08 -2.15 -4.99
N PHE A 139 -8.76 -1.03 -5.32
CA PHE A 139 -9.39 -0.86 -6.63
C PHE A 139 -8.37 -0.79 -7.76
N LEU A 140 -7.25 -0.10 -7.53
CA LEU A 140 -6.19 0.07 -8.53
C LEU A 140 -5.51 -1.26 -8.88
N ILE A 141 -5.34 -2.17 -7.91
CA ILE A 141 -4.73 -3.48 -8.15
C ILE A 141 -5.73 -4.59 -8.50
N GLY A 142 -7.05 -4.36 -8.37
CA GLY A 142 -8.09 -5.25 -8.91
C GLY A 142 -9.17 -5.73 -7.94
N ASN A 143 -9.11 -5.41 -6.63
CA ASN A 143 -10.18 -5.78 -5.70
C ASN A 143 -11.36 -4.80 -5.79
N LYS A 144 -12.27 -5.04 -6.72
CA LYS A 144 -13.44 -4.22 -7.01
C LYS A 144 -14.63 -4.60 -6.14
N ASN A 145 -14.72 -4.04 -4.93
CA ASN A 145 -15.84 -4.26 -4.01
C ASN A 145 -16.60 -2.96 -3.73
N ALA A 146 -17.73 -2.77 -4.40
CA ALA A 146 -18.58 -1.59 -4.29
C ALA A 146 -19.18 -1.38 -2.87
N ASP A 147 -19.26 -2.43 -2.05
CA ASP A 147 -19.80 -2.28 -0.69
C ASP A 147 -18.86 -1.48 0.22
N THR A 148 -17.57 -1.48 -0.07
CA THR A 148 -16.56 -0.80 0.76
C THR A 148 -16.65 0.73 0.69
N ILE A 149 -17.22 1.31 -0.37
CA ILE A 149 -17.37 2.76 -0.49
C ILE A 149 -18.63 3.31 0.24
N LYS A 150 -19.55 2.42 0.65
CA LYS A 150 -20.81 2.84 1.29
C LYS A 150 -20.59 3.60 2.59
N VAL A 151 -19.49 3.36 3.29
CA VAL A 151 -19.13 4.05 4.53
C VAL A 151 -18.83 5.55 4.31
N PHE A 152 -18.48 5.93 3.09
CA PHE A 152 -18.14 7.31 2.72
C PHE A 152 -19.33 8.13 2.20
N ARG A 153 -20.57 7.62 2.24
CA ARG A 153 -21.76 8.33 1.73
C ARG A 153 -21.98 9.71 2.38
N GLY A 154 -21.51 9.88 3.61
CA GLY A 154 -21.57 11.18 4.32
C GLY A 154 -20.46 12.17 3.91
N ASP A 155 -19.44 11.72 3.20
CA ASP A 155 -18.33 12.53 2.66
C ASP A 155 -18.36 12.43 1.12
N ARG A 156 -19.12 13.33 0.52
CA ARG A 156 -19.37 13.31 -0.93
C ARG A 156 -18.11 13.40 -1.79
N PRO A 157 -17.14 14.28 -1.51
CA PRO A 157 -15.89 14.32 -2.28
C PRO A 157 -15.12 13.00 -2.27
N THR A 158 -14.94 12.39 -1.10
CA THR A 158 -14.28 11.09 -0.95
C THR A 158 -15.09 9.98 -1.62
N TYR A 159 -16.40 9.97 -1.49
CA TYR A 159 -17.26 8.97 -2.15
C TYR A 159 -17.12 9.03 -3.67
N GLU A 160 -17.21 10.22 -4.28
CA GLU A 160 -17.06 10.42 -5.73
C GLU A 160 -15.66 10.05 -6.23
N LEU A 161 -14.60 10.32 -5.45
CA LEU A 161 -13.24 9.90 -5.75
C LEU A 161 -13.13 8.37 -5.82
N LEU A 162 -13.65 7.70 -4.80
CA LEU A 162 -13.62 6.24 -4.72
C LEU A 162 -14.51 5.58 -5.78
N GLU A 163 -15.67 6.16 -6.11
CA GLU A 163 -16.53 5.66 -7.17
C GLU A 163 -15.84 5.71 -8.53
N ARG A 164 -15.13 6.81 -8.85
CA ARG A 164 -14.30 6.89 -10.06
C ARG A 164 -13.22 5.81 -10.08
N ALA A 165 -12.50 5.60 -8.97
CA ALA A 165 -11.47 4.57 -8.86
C ALA A 165 -12.05 3.15 -8.99
N LEU A 166 -13.24 2.91 -8.44
CA LEU A 166 -13.96 1.65 -8.56
C LEU A 166 -14.28 1.32 -10.04
N ARG A 167 -14.75 2.32 -10.81
CA ARG A 167 -15.16 2.17 -12.21
C ARG A 167 -13.99 2.20 -13.20
N ALA A 168 -12.82 2.65 -12.79
CA ALA A 168 -11.63 2.68 -13.65
C ALA A 168 -11.06 1.26 -13.84
N PRO A 169 -10.40 0.96 -14.97
CA PRO A 169 -9.63 -0.27 -15.12
C PRO A 169 -8.55 -0.38 -14.03
N SER A 170 -8.35 -1.59 -13.51
CA SER A 170 -7.24 -1.88 -12.60
C SER A 170 -5.91 -2.07 -13.34
N LEU A 171 -4.82 -2.18 -12.57
CA LEU A 171 -3.51 -2.56 -13.13
C LEU A 171 -3.60 -3.88 -13.90
N TYR A 172 -4.31 -4.88 -13.36
CA TYR A 172 -4.44 -6.16 -14.05
C TYR A 172 -5.27 -6.07 -15.34
N ASP A 173 -6.34 -5.28 -15.35
CA ASP A 173 -7.12 -5.03 -16.57
C ASP A 173 -6.24 -4.43 -17.67
N GLU A 174 -5.37 -3.46 -17.34
CA GLU A 174 -4.46 -2.86 -18.31
C GLU A 174 -3.35 -3.82 -18.76
N VAL A 175 -2.89 -4.70 -17.89
CA VAL A 175 -1.94 -5.77 -18.25
C VAL A 175 -2.59 -6.78 -19.20
N LEU A 176 -3.84 -7.17 -18.98
CA LEU A 176 -4.56 -8.05 -19.93
C LEU A 176 -4.76 -7.37 -21.28
N ARG A 177 -5.07 -6.08 -21.30
CA ARG A 177 -5.11 -5.29 -22.54
C ARG A 177 -3.75 -5.22 -23.24
N LEU A 178 -2.67 -5.13 -22.47
CA LEU A 178 -1.31 -5.18 -23.02
C LEU A 178 -1.03 -6.54 -23.67
N LEU A 179 -1.34 -7.65 -23.01
CA LEU A 179 -1.21 -8.99 -23.59
C LEU A 179 -1.98 -9.12 -24.91
N SER A 180 -3.23 -8.63 -24.95
CA SER A 180 -4.03 -8.62 -26.17
C SER A 180 -3.38 -7.79 -27.30
N ARG A 181 -2.86 -6.60 -27.00
CA ARG A 181 -2.11 -5.76 -27.97
C ARG A 181 -0.84 -6.45 -28.48
N ARG A 182 -0.21 -7.28 -27.65
CA ARG A 182 0.96 -8.09 -28.00
C ARG A 182 0.62 -9.38 -28.76
N GLY A 183 -0.68 -9.60 -29.06
CA GLY A 183 -1.15 -10.71 -29.92
C GLY A 183 -1.48 -12.00 -29.18
N PHE A 184 -1.56 -11.98 -27.83
CA PHE A 184 -2.09 -13.12 -27.09
C PHE A 184 -3.61 -13.21 -27.24
N ASP A 185 -4.12 -14.43 -27.43
CA ASP A 185 -5.55 -14.69 -27.57
C ASP A 185 -6.21 -14.67 -26.18
N LEU A 186 -6.96 -13.60 -25.91
CA LEU A 186 -7.68 -13.39 -24.66
C LEU A 186 -9.18 -13.25 -24.93
N PRO A 187 -10.05 -13.74 -24.01
CA PRO A 187 -11.49 -13.63 -24.19
C PRO A 187 -11.91 -12.14 -24.07
N PRO A 188 -12.84 -11.66 -24.94
CA PRO A 188 -13.29 -10.27 -24.93
C PRO A 188 -13.78 -9.80 -23.55
N GLU A 189 -14.45 -10.67 -22.80
CA GLU A 189 -14.95 -10.38 -21.45
C GLU A 189 -13.85 -10.18 -20.39
N ALA A 190 -12.62 -10.57 -20.67
CA ALA A 190 -11.48 -10.25 -19.80
C ALA A 190 -10.88 -8.86 -20.11
N ILE A 191 -11.08 -8.35 -21.33
CA ILE A 191 -10.49 -7.11 -21.83
C ILE A 191 -11.47 -5.95 -21.73
N ASP A 192 -12.74 -6.18 -22.08
CA ASP A 192 -13.80 -5.18 -22.08
C ASP A 192 -14.97 -5.67 -21.21
N ARG A 193 -14.93 -5.29 -19.94
CA ARG A 193 -15.89 -5.69 -18.91
C ARG A 193 -16.36 -4.47 -18.13
N ASP A 194 -17.38 -4.63 -17.30
CA ASP A 194 -17.67 -3.64 -16.25
C ASP A 194 -16.58 -3.70 -15.16
N PHE A 195 -15.69 -2.71 -15.15
CA PHE A 195 -14.57 -2.64 -14.20
C PHE A 195 -15.00 -2.38 -12.75
N ALA A 196 -16.25 -2.00 -12.51
CA ALA A 196 -16.78 -1.89 -11.15
C ALA A 196 -17.08 -3.25 -10.50
N LEU A 197 -17.12 -4.31 -11.31
CA LEU A 197 -17.33 -5.68 -10.84
C LEU A 197 -16.01 -6.40 -10.56
N PRO A 198 -15.98 -7.37 -9.61
CA PRO A 198 -14.82 -8.20 -9.37
C PRO A 198 -14.41 -8.96 -10.65
N TYR A 199 -13.09 -9.00 -10.89
CA TYR A 199 -12.53 -9.80 -11.97
C TYR A 199 -12.78 -11.29 -11.75
N GLN A 200 -13.09 -12.00 -12.82
CA GLN A 200 -13.27 -13.45 -12.80
C GLN A 200 -12.13 -14.12 -13.56
N ALA A 201 -11.46 -15.05 -12.89
CA ALA A 201 -10.35 -15.79 -13.50
C ALA A 201 -10.79 -16.58 -14.73
N SER A 202 -9.96 -16.58 -15.80
CA SER A 202 -10.21 -17.22 -17.07
C SER A 202 -9.14 -18.25 -17.40
N LYS A 203 -9.57 -19.44 -17.86
CA LYS A 203 -8.65 -20.48 -18.35
C LYS A 203 -7.85 -20.00 -19.57
N GLN A 204 -8.45 -19.17 -20.42
CA GLN A 204 -7.78 -18.64 -21.61
C GLN A 204 -6.70 -17.62 -21.23
N VAL A 205 -6.96 -16.76 -20.24
CA VAL A 205 -5.95 -15.87 -19.68
C VAL A 205 -4.82 -16.67 -19.00
N ALA A 206 -5.15 -17.75 -18.27
CA ALA A 206 -4.14 -18.63 -17.70
C ALA A 206 -3.27 -19.29 -18.80
N ALA A 207 -3.85 -19.72 -19.92
CA ALA A 207 -3.11 -20.29 -21.05
C ALA A 207 -2.17 -19.24 -21.70
N ALA A 208 -2.60 -17.98 -21.82
CA ALA A 208 -1.76 -16.90 -22.33
C ALA A 208 -0.55 -16.68 -21.42
N TRP A 209 -0.75 -16.60 -20.11
CA TRP A 209 0.36 -16.49 -19.16
C TRP A 209 1.28 -17.72 -19.21
N LEU A 210 0.74 -18.93 -19.29
CA LEU A 210 1.54 -20.14 -19.42
C LEU A 210 2.44 -20.09 -20.68
N SER A 211 1.91 -19.54 -21.79
CA SER A 211 2.71 -19.32 -23.00
C SER A 211 3.85 -18.33 -22.77
N VAL A 212 3.63 -17.25 -22.02
CA VAL A 212 4.71 -16.31 -21.62
C VAL A 212 5.79 -17.04 -20.82
N TYR A 213 5.40 -17.84 -19.82
CA TYR A 213 6.35 -18.59 -18.99
C TYR A 213 7.17 -19.61 -19.80
N HIS A 214 6.54 -20.36 -20.69
CA HIS A 214 7.22 -21.34 -21.56
C HIS A 214 8.17 -20.66 -22.56
N ASN A 215 7.91 -19.40 -22.94
CA ASN A 215 8.72 -18.63 -23.86
C ASN A 215 9.46 -17.47 -23.19
N SER A 216 9.84 -17.62 -21.92
CA SER A 216 10.37 -16.56 -21.08
C SER A 216 11.60 -15.83 -21.66
N VAL A 217 12.40 -16.48 -22.51
CA VAL A 217 13.53 -15.82 -23.18
C VAL A 217 13.06 -14.84 -24.26
N LYS A 218 12.03 -15.22 -25.04
CA LYS A 218 11.47 -14.36 -26.09
C LYS A 218 10.57 -13.27 -25.52
N GLU A 219 9.75 -13.62 -24.54
CA GLU A 219 8.78 -12.75 -23.88
C GLU A 219 9.30 -12.27 -22.52
N TRP A 220 10.60 -11.94 -22.46
CA TRP A 220 11.28 -11.64 -21.20
C TRP A 220 10.63 -10.51 -20.40
N ASP A 221 10.20 -9.44 -21.06
CA ASP A 221 9.58 -8.29 -20.41
C ASP A 221 8.20 -8.62 -19.84
N LEU A 222 7.41 -9.46 -20.51
CA LEU A 222 6.12 -9.95 -20.00
C LEU A 222 6.31 -10.95 -18.86
N TYR A 223 7.34 -11.81 -18.94
CA TYR A 223 7.72 -12.71 -17.86
C TYR A 223 8.15 -11.92 -16.61
N GLU A 224 9.02 -10.93 -16.77
CA GLU A 224 9.43 -10.05 -15.67
C GLU A 224 8.23 -9.29 -15.08
N LEU A 225 7.32 -8.80 -15.92
CA LEU A 225 6.08 -8.16 -15.46
C LEU A 225 5.23 -9.11 -14.61
N ALA A 226 5.05 -10.36 -15.08
CA ALA A 226 4.31 -11.38 -14.35
C ALA A 226 4.90 -11.62 -12.95
N GLU A 227 6.22 -11.78 -12.85
CA GLU A 227 6.91 -11.99 -11.57
C GLU A 227 6.78 -10.77 -10.63
N ARG A 228 6.87 -9.54 -11.16
CA ARG A 228 6.65 -8.32 -10.37
C ARG A 228 5.21 -8.20 -9.86
N LEU A 229 4.23 -8.62 -10.63
CA LEU A 229 2.84 -8.67 -10.19
C LEU A 229 2.64 -9.72 -9.08
N VAL A 230 3.27 -10.88 -9.20
CA VAL A 230 3.23 -11.90 -8.13
C VAL A 230 3.90 -11.40 -6.86
N ASP A 231 5.05 -10.72 -6.96
CA ASP A 231 5.71 -10.09 -5.81
C ASP A 231 4.79 -9.07 -5.12
N LEU A 232 4.10 -8.23 -5.90
CA LEU A 232 3.14 -7.26 -5.41
C LEU A 232 2.00 -7.93 -4.62
N ASP A 233 1.39 -8.96 -5.20
CA ASP A 233 0.28 -9.71 -4.57
C ASP A 233 0.76 -10.47 -3.33
N TYR A 234 1.89 -11.16 -3.42
CA TYR A 234 2.48 -11.91 -2.31
C TYR A 234 2.74 -11.03 -1.08
N LYS A 235 3.38 -9.87 -1.28
CA LYS A 235 3.65 -8.93 -0.17
C LYS A 235 2.38 -8.33 0.41
N PHE A 236 1.35 -8.12 -0.42
CA PHE A 236 0.06 -7.67 0.07
C PHE A 236 -0.63 -8.73 0.94
N GLN A 237 -0.51 -10.01 0.57
CA GLN A 237 -1.01 -11.13 1.39
C GLN A 237 -0.26 -11.23 2.72
N LEU A 238 1.07 -11.07 2.74
CA LEU A 238 1.86 -11.03 3.97
C LEU A 238 1.43 -9.86 4.88
N TRP A 239 1.20 -8.68 4.31
CA TRP A 239 0.71 -7.52 5.06
C TRP A 239 -0.67 -7.79 5.69
N ARG A 240 -1.60 -8.41 4.94
CA ARG A 240 -2.91 -8.81 5.46
C ARG A 240 -2.79 -9.84 6.57
N PHE A 241 -1.90 -10.82 6.41
CA PHE A 241 -1.65 -11.84 7.42
C PHE A 241 -1.13 -11.22 8.73
N ALA A 242 -0.13 -10.34 8.64
CA ALA A 242 0.41 -9.62 9.79
C ALA A 242 -0.68 -8.76 10.47
N HIS A 243 -1.56 -8.11 9.69
CA HIS A 243 -2.72 -7.39 10.20
C HIS A 243 -3.64 -8.29 11.03
N VAL A 244 -4.05 -9.46 10.49
CA VAL A 244 -4.87 -10.44 11.24
C VAL A 244 -4.20 -10.77 12.55
N LYS A 245 -2.91 -11.11 12.56
CA LYS A 245 -2.17 -11.53 13.76
C LYS A 245 -2.00 -10.40 14.78
N THR A 246 -1.78 -9.18 14.33
CA THR A 246 -1.70 -8.01 15.22
C THR A 246 -3.05 -7.72 15.87
N VAL A 247 -4.15 -7.76 15.10
CA VAL A 247 -5.51 -7.58 15.65
C VAL A 247 -5.87 -8.70 16.63
N GLU A 248 -5.58 -9.96 16.28
CA GLU A 248 -5.80 -11.11 17.17
C GLU A 248 -5.02 -10.95 18.49
N ARG A 249 -3.76 -10.52 18.42
CA ARG A 249 -2.89 -10.27 19.58
C ARG A 249 -3.43 -9.17 20.50
N ILE A 250 -3.95 -8.06 19.94
CA ILE A 250 -4.31 -6.87 20.74
C ILE A 250 -5.75 -6.92 21.22
N ILE A 251 -6.71 -7.34 20.41
CA ILE A 251 -8.13 -7.32 20.77
C ILE A 251 -8.79 -8.71 20.80
N GLY A 252 -8.08 -9.75 20.40
CA GLY A 252 -8.63 -11.09 20.28
C GLY A 252 -9.76 -11.13 19.25
N TYR A 253 -10.82 -11.84 19.55
CA TYR A 253 -11.98 -12.02 18.65
C TYR A 253 -13.08 -10.96 18.85
N LYS A 254 -12.78 -9.84 19.50
CA LYS A 254 -13.74 -8.73 19.63
C LYS A 254 -14.00 -8.07 18.26
N ARG A 255 -15.17 -7.49 18.09
CA ARG A 255 -15.48 -6.68 16.90
C ARG A 255 -14.57 -5.47 16.80
N GLY A 256 -14.19 -5.09 15.59
CA GLY A 256 -13.48 -3.83 15.32
C GLY A 256 -14.35 -2.60 15.66
N THR A 257 -13.72 -1.48 15.92
CA THR A 257 -14.39 -0.20 16.21
C THR A 257 -15.32 0.26 15.07
N GLY A 258 -14.98 -0.05 13.81
CA GLY A 258 -15.81 0.21 12.64
C GLY A 258 -16.97 -0.77 12.44
N GLY A 259 -17.23 -1.69 13.37
CA GLY A 259 -18.35 -2.64 13.32
C GLY A 259 -18.10 -3.91 12.51
N THR A 260 -16.91 -4.08 11.91
CA THR A 260 -16.52 -5.32 11.21
C THR A 260 -16.34 -6.47 12.19
N GLY A 261 -16.38 -7.71 11.67
CA GLY A 261 -16.20 -8.92 12.48
C GLY A 261 -14.78 -9.09 13.09
N GLY A 262 -13.90 -8.10 12.98
CA GLY A 262 -12.52 -8.18 13.46
C GLY A 262 -11.75 -9.29 12.74
N VAL A 263 -11.12 -10.21 13.50
CA VAL A 263 -10.31 -11.32 12.95
C VAL A 263 -11.08 -12.12 11.91
N SER A 264 -12.34 -12.45 12.13
CA SER A 264 -13.12 -13.26 11.17
C SER A 264 -13.33 -12.58 9.81
N TYR A 265 -13.48 -11.26 9.80
CA TYR A 265 -13.55 -10.48 8.56
C TYR A 265 -12.20 -10.44 7.84
N LEU A 266 -11.12 -10.17 8.60
CA LEU A 266 -9.77 -10.06 8.06
C LEU A 266 -9.26 -11.39 7.50
N THR A 267 -9.59 -12.51 8.14
CA THR A 267 -9.22 -13.86 7.67
C THR A 267 -9.80 -14.15 6.27
N LYS A 268 -11.05 -13.73 5.99
CA LYS A 268 -11.64 -13.88 4.66
C LYS A 268 -10.87 -13.12 3.58
N ALA A 269 -10.25 -11.99 3.94
CA ALA A 269 -9.46 -11.21 3.01
C ALA A 269 -8.10 -11.85 2.66
N LEU A 270 -7.63 -12.85 3.41
CA LEU A 270 -6.38 -13.57 3.11
C LEU A 270 -6.47 -14.41 1.83
N GLU A 271 -7.66 -14.91 1.49
CA GLU A 271 -7.89 -15.73 0.30
C GLU A 271 -7.91 -14.92 -1.01
N LEU A 272 -8.01 -13.61 -0.92
CA LEU A 272 -8.13 -12.73 -2.07
C LEU A 272 -6.80 -12.61 -2.79
N LYS A 273 -6.80 -12.99 -4.08
CA LYS A 273 -5.69 -12.84 -5.02
C LYS A 273 -6.04 -11.77 -6.05
N PHE A 274 -5.10 -10.87 -6.31
CA PHE A 274 -5.30 -9.81 -7.30
C PHE A 274 -5.07 -10.31 -8.73
N PHE A 275 -4.15 -11.28 -8.90
CA PHE A 275 -3.73 -11.82 -10.19
C PHE A 275 -3.88 -13.35 -10.19
N PRO A 276 -5.10 -13.88 -10.17
CA PRO A 276 -5.37 -15.29 -9.86
C PRO A 276 -4.71 -16.27 -10.84
N GLU A 277 -4.65 -15.95 -12.12
CA GLU A 277 -4.03 -16.82 -13.13
C GLU A 277 -2.53 -16.97 -12.94
N LEU A 278 -1.84 -15.88 -12.52
CA LEU A 278 -0.40 -15.94 -12.25
C LEU A 278 -0.05 -16.90 -11.11
N TRP A 279 -0.97 -17.13 -10.20
CA TRP A 279 -0.82 -18.14 -9.15
C TRP A 279 -1.12 -19.55 -9.65
N THR A 280 -2.12 -19.72 -10.53
CA THR A 280 -2.56 -21.05 -10.99
C THR A 280 -1.63 -21.63 -12.05
N VAL A 281 -1.03 -20.84 -12.93
CA VAL A 281 -0.09 -21.31 -13.97
C VAL A 281 1.10 -22.06 -13.39
N ARG A 282 1.55 -21.74 -12.17
CA ARG A 282 2.66 -22.42 -11.50
C ARG A 282 2.42 -23.93 -11.29
N THR A 283 1.17 -24.34 -11.20
CA THR A 283 0.79 -25.75 -11.09
C THR A 283 0.82 -26.47 -12.45
N SER A 284 0.78 -25.71 -13.55
CA SER A 284 0.74 -26.21 -14.92
C SER A 284 2.09 -26.15 -15.64
N MET A 285 3.13 -25.60 -14.98
CA MET A 285 4.52 -25.59 -15.43
C MET A 285 5.23 -26.95 -15.12
#